data_0369d4a58a6fde3a4dce3e50fe3c18c2
#
_entry.id   0369d4a58a6fde3a4dce3e50fe3c18c2
#
_cell.length_a   1.000
_cell.length_b   1.000
_cell.length_c   1.000
_cell.angle_alpha   90.00
_cell.angle_beta   90.00
_cell.angle_gamma   90.00
#
_symmetry.space_group_name_H-M   'P 1'
#
loop_
_entity.id
_entity.type
_entity.pdbx_description
1 polymer ?
#
loop_
_entity_poly.entity_id
_entity_poly.type
_entity_poly.pdbx_seq_one_letter_code
_entity_poly.pdbx_strand_id
1 'polypeptide(L)'
;MDAAKIHAKIYAGRGKAALRLGLLYDVMRPVTASDPFSNKVTTLNAAFNNTDNKYLKANHPGEPLWYGDFDGRQTLAGDYLAGADSTYFIAAQQQLLPIICVECNRTVRMTRPVVPVPESESDNVSVLPYSGMCQSADESVDVLGSSPQGGLPAVGWPASVLFGKGKLRNATALKAGTPEQLGWQIMLPVSVPLVFQPGDVLVDDLGNQFSVSGAELSDTGWRLQAIEVHI
;
A
#
# COMPACT_ATOMS: atom_id res chain seq x y z
N MET A 1 -12.36 14.67 33.68
CA MET A 1 -13.09 14.11 32.52
C MET A 1 -12.15 13.09 31.88
N ASP A 2 -12.60 11.86 31.62
CA ASP A 2 -11.75 10.79 31.12
C ASP A 2 -11.48 10.99 29.62
N ALA A 3 -10.21 10.93 29.18
CA ALA A 3 -9.80 11.13 27.80
C ALA A 3 -10.49 10.14 26.84
N ALA A 4 -10.71 8.90 27.27
CA ALA A 4 -11.41 7.89 26.49
C ALA A 4 -12.87 8.28 26.21
N LYS A 5 -13.55 8.91 27.18
CA LYS A 5 -14.92 9.40 26.98
C LYS A 5 -15.00 10.57 26.00
N ILE A 6 -13.99 11.45 26.02
CA ILE A 6 -13.90 12.56 25.07
C ILE A 6 -13.69 12.01 23.66
N HIS A 7 -12.76 11.08 23.50
CA HIS A 7 -12.46 10.44 22.24
C HIS A 7 -13.68 9.72 21.63
N ALA A 8 -14.39 8.93 22.43
CA ALA A 8 -15.61 8.27 22.00
C ALA A 8 -16.72 9.27 21.55
N LYS A 9 -16.84 10.42 22.23
CA LYS A 9 -17.78 11.48 21.82
C LYS A 9 -17.39 12.15 20.51
N ILE A 10 -16.09 12.37 20.27
CA ILE A 10 -15.59 12.94 19.02
C ILE A 10 -15.92 11.99 17.85
N TYR A 11 -15.63 10.69 17.99
CA TYR A 11 -15.94 9.71 16.96
C TYR A 11 -17.44 9.57 16.70
N ALA A 12 -18.25 9.55 17.75
CA ALA A 12 -19.70 9.56 17.60
C ALA A 12 -20.21 10.83 16.89
N GLY A 13 -19.58 11.98 17.14
CA GLY A 13 -19.88 13.25 16.46
C GLY A 13 -19.55 13.20 14.97
N ARG A 14 -18.37 12.70 14.64
CA ARG A 14 -17.92 12.48 13.23
C ARG A 14 -18.84 11.50 12.52
N GLY A 15 -19.21 10.38 13.16
CA GLY A 15 -20.17 9.43 12.61
C GLY A 15 -21.54 10.06 12.28
N LYS A 16 -22.04 10.98 13.14
CA LYS A 16 -23.28 11.72 12.86
C LYS A 16 -23.14 12.68 11.68
N ALA A 17 -21.99 13.32 11.52
CA ALA A 17 -21.72 14.17 10.37
C ALA A 17 -21.65 13.32 9.07
N ALA A 18 -20.98 12.19 9.13
CA ALA A 18 -20.85 11.27 8.01
C ALA A 18 -22.20 10.70 7.54
N LEU A 19 -23.15 10.46 8.45
CA LEU A 19 -24.51 10.04 8.09
C LEU A 19 -25.25 11.03 7.19
N ARG A 20 -24.86 12.31 7.23
CA ARG A 20 -25.52 13.39 6.46
C ARG A 20 -24.75 13.74 5.18
N LEU A 21 -23.44 13.65 5.20
CA LEU A 21 -22.54 14.15 4.16
C LEU A 21 -21.80 13.04 3.41
N GLY A 22 -21.72 11.86 4.03
CA GLY A 22 -20.89 10.77 3.54
C GLY A 22 -21.63 9.75 2.68
N LEU A 23 -20.84 8.94 2.01
CA LEU A 23 -21.28 7.76 1.28
C LEU A 23 -21.04 6.50 2.11
N LEU A 24 -21.66 5.40 1.67
CA LEU A 24 -21.55 4.11 2.33
C LEU A 24 -20.24 3.42 1.93
N TYR A 25 -19.49 2.94 2.92
CA TYR A 25 -18.25 2.20 2.75
C TYR A 25 -18.26 0.92 3.58
N ASP A 26 -17.74 -0.13 3.00
CA ASP A 26 -17.45 -1.38 3.71
C ASP A 26 -16.05 -1.30 4.34
N VAL A 27 -15.99 -1.58 5.64
CA VAL A 27 -14.72 -1.64 6.36
C VAL A 27 -14.15 -3.03 6.22
N MET A 28 -13.04 -3.14 5.52
CA MET A 28 -12.34 -4.39 5.25
C MET A 28 -11.03 -4.41 6.04
N ARG A 29 -10.83 -5.44 6.85
CA ARG A 29 -9.62 -5.62 7.64
C ARG A 29 -8.79 -6.76 7.08
N PRO A 30 -7.65 -6.47 6.46
CA PRO A 30 -6.79 -7.50 5.90
C PRO A 30 -6.32 -8.49 6.97
N VAL A 31 -6.40 -9.78 6.65
CA VAL A 31 -5.94 -10.87 7.50
C VAL A 31 -4.88 -11.71 6.78
N THR A 32 -5.02 -11.85 5.46
CA THR A 32 -4.12 -12.66 4.63
C THR A 32 -3.40 -11.80 3.60
N ALA A 33 -2.20 -12.20 3.20
CA ALA A 33 -1.47 -11.50 2.14
C ALA A 33 -2.11 -11.67 0.76
N SER A 34 -2.84 -12.74 0.53
CA SER A 34 -3.44 -13.08 -0.77
C SER A 34 -4.67 -12.24 -1.10
N ASP A 35 -5.48 -11.85 -0.10
CA ASP A 35 -6.72 -11.10 -0.32
C ASP A 35 -6.97 -10.08 0.80
N PRO A 36 -6.86 -8.78 0.52
CA PRO A 36 -7.10 -7.72 1.49
C PRO A 36 -8.59 -7.59 1.87
N PHE A 37 -9.51 -8.12 1.06
CA PHE A 37 -10.94 -7.97 1.25
C PHE A 37 -11.64 -9.21 1.81
N SER A 38 -10.87 -10.20 2.25
CA SER A 38 -11.41 -11.45 2.80
C SER A 38 -12.22 -11.28 4.08
N ASN A 39 -12.00 -10.20 4.85
CA ASN A 39 -12.66 -10.00 6.14
C ASN A 39 -13.35 -8.63 6.23
N LYS A 40 -14.66 -8.63 6.07
CA LYS A 40 -15.52 -7.45 6.28
C LYS A 40 -15.88 -7.31 7.75
N VAL A 41 -15.52 -6.18 8.34
CA VAL A 41 -15.79 -5.87 9.76
C VAL A 41 -17.17 -5.26 9.95
N THR A 42 -17.48 -4.22 9.16
CA THR A 42 -18.75 -3.47 9.26
C THR A 42 -18.97 -2.65 7.99
N THR A 43 -20.12 -1.99 7.94
CA THR A 43 -20.41 -0.96 6.92
C THR A 43 -20.71 0.34 7.64
N LEU A 44 -20.14 1.45 7.20
CA LEU A 44 -20.34 2.77 7.78
C LEU A 44 -20.44 3.87 6.72
N ASN A 45 -20.99 5.00 7.11
CA ASN A 45 -20.92 6.20 6.29
C ASN A 45 -19.59 6.92 6.56
N ALA A 46 -18.91 7.33 5.51
CA ALA A 46 -17.69 8.13 5.58
C ALA A 46 -17.74 9.30 4.60
N ALA A 47 -17.23 10.43 5.05
CA ALA A 47 -17.01 11.61 4.22
C ALA A 47 -15.49 11.92 4.22
N PHE A 48 -14.96 12.29 3.06
CA PHE A 48 -13.54 12.60 2.92
C PHE A 48 -13.36 14.04 2.48
N ASN A 49 -12.49 14.75 3.19
CA ASN A 49 -12.17 16.13 2.94
C ASN A 49 -10.67 16.28 2.67
N ASN A 50 -10.32 17.12 1.70
CA ASN A 50 -8.95 17.50 1.43
C ASN A 50 -8.40 18.59 2.35
N THR A 51 -9.27 19.18 3.18
CA THR A 51 -8.94 20.27 4.10
C THR A 51 -9.22 19.81 5.52
N ASP A 52 -8.26 19.99 6.42
CA ASP A 52 -8.51 19.83 7.85
C ASP A 52 -9.41 20.97 8.33
N ASN A 53 -10.59 20.63 8.84
CA ASN A 53 -11.56 21.58 9.39
C ASN A 53 -11.02 22.42 10.55
N LYS A 54 -9.91 21.96 11.18
CA LYS A 54 -9.32 22.61 12.34
C LYS A 54 -8.22 23.60 11.97
N TYR A 55 -7.43 23.30 10.94
CA TYR A 55 -6.27 24.09 10.55
C TYR A 55 -6.42 24.74 9.17
N LEU A 56 -7.52 24.51 8.47
CA LEU A 56 -7.86 25.07 7.15
C LEU A 56 -6.76 24.90 6.08
N LYS A 57 -5.86 23.94 6.30
CA LYS A 57 -4.78 23.65 5.36
C LYS A 57 -5.27 22.59 4.36
N ALA A 58 -5.46 23.03 3.12
CA ALA A 58 -5.79 22.11 2.04
C ALA A 58 -4.59 21.24 1.66
N ASN A 59 -4.84 19.99 1.31
CA ASN A 59 -3.85 19.17 0.64
C ASN A 59 -3.54 19.76 -0.75
N HIS A 60 -2.29 19.57 -1.18
CA HIS A 60 -1.92 19.96 -2.54
C HIS A 60 -2.61 19.05 -3.57
N PRO A 61 -3.01 19.58 -4.72
CA PRO A 61 -3.52 18.75 -5.81
C PRO A 61 -2.56 17.59 -6.13
N GLY A 62 -3.09 16.40 -6.32
CA GLY A 62 -2.31 15.19 -6.58
C GLY A 62 -1.67 14.56 -5.34
N GLU A 63 -2.01 15.00 -4.12
CA GLU A 63 -1.69 14.27 -2.90
C GLU A 63 -2.81 13.30 -2.56
N PRO A 64 -2.48 12.04 -2.18
CA PRO A 64 -3.47 11.01 -1.92
C PRO A 64 -4.05 11.07 -0.51
N LEU A 65 -3.64 12.06 0.30
CA LEU A 65 -4.01 12.18 1.71
C LEU A 65 -5.35 12.92 1.86
N TRP A 66 -6.27 12.29 2.58
CA TRP A 66 -7.59 12.81 2.87
C TRP A 66 -7.87 12.75 4.37
N TYR A 67 -8.66 13.68 4.87
CA TYR A 67 -9.18 13.64 6.22
C TYR A 67 -10.52 12.92 6.22
N GLY A 68 -10.61 11.83 7.00
CA GLY A 68 -11.82 11.03 7.09
C GLY A 68 -12.71 11.45 8.26
N ASP A 69 -13.97 11.75 7.97
CA ASP A 69 -15.02 11.95 8.95
C ASP A 69 -15.96 10.75 8.95
N PHE A 70 -15.80 9.87 9.93
CA PHE A 70 -16.61 8.68 10.17
C PHE A 70 -16.49 8.23 11.63
N ASP A 71 -17.31 7.24 12.02
CA ASP A 71 -17.24 6.66 13.37
C ASP A 71 -16.03 5.72 13.50
N GLY A 72 -14.94 6.28 14.03
CA GLY A 72 -13.67 5.56 14.20
C GLY A 72 -13.64 4.51 15.32
N ARG A 73 -14.77 4.24 16.01
CA ARG A 73 -14.79 3.27 17.12
C ARG A 73 -14.67 1.82 16.66
N GLN A 74 -15.02 1.54 15.42
CA GLN A 74 -15.00 0.19 14.82
C GLN A 74 -13.89 0.00 13.80
N THR A 75 -13.08 1.02 13.57
CA THR A 75 -12.00 1.02 12.60
C THR A 75 -10.64 1.07 13.27
N LEU A 76 -9.61 0.62 12.56
CA LEU A 76 -8.21 0.66 12.97
C LEU A 76 -7.36 1.23 11.84
N ALA A 77 -6.18 1.76 12.18
CA ALA A 77 -5.18 2.06 11.17
C ALA A 77 -4.83 0.78 10.39
N GLY A 78 -4.80 0.88 9.07
CA GLY A 78 -4.60 -0.25 8.18
C GLY A 78 -5.88 -0.88 7.62
N ASP A 79 -7.08 -0.55 8.14
CA ASP A 79 -8.34 -1.00 7.53
C ASP A 79 -8.57 -0.27 6.20
N TYR A 80 -9.19 -0.97 5.24
CA TYR A 80 -9.69 -0.38 4.01
C TYR A 80 -11.14 0.06 4.16
N LEU A 81 -11.47 1.13 3.50
CA LEU A 81 -12.82 1.66 3.30
C LEU A 81 -13.15 1.50 1.82
N ALA A 82 -13.87 0.43 1.48
CA ALA A 82 -14.25 0.11 0.11
C ALA A 82 -15.63 0.70 -0.19
N GLY A 83 -15.69 1.69 -1.07
CA GLY A 83 -16.92 2.29 -1.58
C GLY A 83 -17.24 1.83 -3.00
N ALA A 84 -18.33 2.35 -3.57
CA ALA A 84 -18.73 2.03 -4.95
C ALA A 84 -17.74 2.61 -5.98
N ASP A 85 -17.28 3.85 -5.76
CA ASP A 85 -16.48 4.59 -6.73
C ASP A 85 -15.02 4.79 -6.29
N SER A 86 -14.72 4.58 -5.02
CA SER A 86 -13.41 4.87 -4.45
C SER A 86 -13.08 3.95 -3.30
N THR A 87 -11.81 3.68 -3.15
CA THR A 87 -11.27 2.90 -2.02
C THR A 87 -10.20 3.72 -1.32
N TYR A 88 -10.29 3.76 0.00
CA TYR A 88 -9.32 4.41 0.86
C TYR A 88 -8.74 3.40 1.85
N PHE A 89 -7.53 3.61 2.32
CA PHE A 89 -7.09 2.94 3.54
C PHE A 89 -6.83 3.95 4.64
N ILE A 90 -7.06 3.53 5.88
CA ILE A 90 -6.82 4.36 7.07
C ILE A 90 -5.33 4.35 7.35
N ALA A 91 -4.66 5.47 7.07
CA ALA A 91 -3.23 5.61 7.26
C ALA A 91 -2.88 5.87 8.73
N ALA A 92 -3.61 6.77 9.39
CA ALA A 92 -3.38 7.08 10.79
C ALA A 92 -4.70 7.37 11.53
N GLN A 93 -4.82 6.81 12.73
CA GLN A 93 -5.97 6.99 13.61
C GLN A 93 -5.48 7.21 15.04
N GLN A 94 -4.99 8.42 15.28
CA GLN A 94 -4.48 8.81 16.60
C GLN A 94 -5.57 9.45 17.45
N GLN A 95 -5.42 9.38 18.78
CA GLN A 95 -6.36 9.99 19.72
C GLN A 95 -6.40 11.51 19.53
N LEU A 96 -7.63 12.06 19.50
CA LEU A 96 -7.92 13.51 19.40
C LEU A 96 -7.42 14.18 18.11
N LEU A 97 -6.77 13.46 17.20
CA LEU A 97 -6.36 13.96 15.90
C LEU A 97 -7.38 13.60 14.81
N PRO A 98 -7.34 14.30 13.67
CA PRO A 98 -8.08 13.89 12.49
C PRO A 98 -7.64 12.48 12.02
N ILE A 99 -8.59 11.69 11.51
CA ILE A 99 -8.29 10.42 10.88
C ILE A 99 -7.71 10.73 9.50
N ILE A 100 -6.54 10.19 9.23
CA ILE A 100 -5.87 10.36 7.93
C ILE A 100 -6.10 9.11 7.10
N CYS A 101 -6.61 9.30 5.90
CA CYS A 101 -6.85 8.26 4.92
C CYS A 101 -6.02 8.52 3.65
N VAL A 102 -5.70 7.46 2.93
CA VAL A 102 -5.03 7.53 1.64
C VAL A 102 -5.96 6.98 0.57
N GLU A 103 -6.18 7.75 -0.48
CA GLU A 103 -6.95 7.32 -1.63
C GLU A 103 -6.14 6.34 -2.47
N CYS A 104 -6.74 5.20 -2.79
CA CYS A 104 -6.15 4.17 -3.63
C CYS A 104 -6.57 4.42 -5.08
N ASN A 105 -5.61 4.57 -5.97
CA ASN A 105 -5.85 4.79 -7.39
C ASN A 105 -5.50 3.57 -8.25
N ARG A 106 -4.86 2.56 -7.68
CA ARG A 106 -4.43 1.33 -8.34
C ARG A 106 -4.62 0.12 -7.43
N THR A 107 -4.59 -1.05 -8.03
CA THR A 107 -4.50 -2.33 -7.32
C THR A 107 -3.18 -2.98 -7.69
N VAL A 108 -2.37 -3.34 -6.71
CA VAL A 108 -1.03 -3.89 -6.94
C VAL A 108 -0.90 -5.31 -6.40
N ARG A 109 -0.12 -6.12 -7.08
CA ARG A 109 0.35 -7.44 -6.64
C ARG A 109 1.86 -7.39 -6.50
N MET A 110 2.43 -8.24 -5.68
CA MET A 110 3.87 -8.30 -5.54
C MET A 110 4.38 -9.74 -5.69
N THR A 111 5.41 -9.86 -6.48
CA THR A 111 6.19 -11.08 -6.63
C THR A 111 7.60 -10.86 -6.11
N ARG A 112 8.18 -11.91 -5.56
CA ARG A 112 9.57 -11.91 -5.09
C ARG A 112 10.36 -12.96 -5.87
N PRO A 113 11.51 -12.59 -6.47
CA PRO A 113 12.37 -13.57 -7.11
C PRO A 113 12.86 -14.60 -6.10
N VAL A 114 12.80 -15.86 -6.45
CA VAL A 114 13.37 -16.94 -5.64
C VAL A 114 14.87 -16.92 -5.81
N VAL A 115 15.60 -16.64 -4.72
CA VAL A 115 17.05 -16.82 -4.71
C VAL A 115 17.30 -18.31 -4.49
N PRO A 116 17.94 -19.03 -5.46
CA PRO A 116 18.25 -20.43 -5.25
C PRO A 116 19.19 -20.54 -4.03
N VAL A 117 18.72 -21.26 -3.01
CA VAL A 117 19.58 -21.63 -1.88
C VAL A 117 20.56 -22.67 -2.45
N PRO A 118 21.88 -22.45 -2.42
CA PRO A 118 22.81 -23.51 -2.79
C PRO A 118 22.56 -24.70 -1.86
N GLU A 119 22.17 -25.83 -2.44
CA GLU A 119 22.04 -27.07 -1.68
C GLU A 119 23.36 -27.31 -0.94
N SER A 120 23.30 -27.40 0.36
CA SER A 120 24.44 -27.62 1.24
C SER A 120 25.20 -28.86 0.76
N GLU A 121 26.50 -28.65 0.52
CA GLU A 121 27.56 -29.60 0.33
C GLU A 121 27.22 -31.05 0.73
N SER A 122 26.74 -31.84 -0.20
CA SER A 122 27.01 -33.27 -0.20
C SER A 122 28.30 -33.49 -1.04
N ASP A 123 29.29 -34.08 -0.39
CA ASP A 123 30.61 -34.43 -0.91
C ASP A 123 30.56 -35.21 -2.23
N ASN A 124 30.25 -34.61 -3.31
CA ASN A 124 30.55 -35.07 -4.65
C ASN A 124 30.85 -33.88 -5.53
N VAL A 125 32.12 -33.74 -5.85
CA VAL A 125 32.63 -32.84 -6.87
C VAL A 125 32.00 -33.24 -8.21
N SER A 126 30.75 -32.86 -8.43
CA SER A 126 30.20 -32.84 -9.77
C SER A 126 30.59 -31.50 -10.38
N VAL A 127 31.39 -31.61 -11.42
CA VAL A 127 31.74 -30.55 -12.34
C VAL A 127 30.50 -29.72 -12.60
N LEU A 128 30.49 -28.48 -12.09
CA LEU A 128 29.43 -27.51 -12.37
C LEU A 128 29.31 -27.43 -13.91
N PRO A 129 28.18 -27.84 -14.50
CA PRO A 129 27.97 -27.56 -15.90
C PRO A 129 27.86 -26.02 -15.99
N TYR A 130 28.91 -25.41 -16.53
CA TYR A 130 28.86 -24.02 -16.95
C TYR A 130 27.92 -23.92 -18.16
N SER A 131 26.63 -24.04 -17.89
CA SER A 131 25.61 -23.57 -18.80
C SER A 131 25.33 -22.12 -18.39
N GLY A 132 25.72 -21.17 -19.19
CA GLY A 132 25.55 -19.76 -18.96
C GLY A 132 24.08 -19.30 -18.99
N MET A 133 23.15 -20.17 -18.64
CA MET A 133 21.73 -19.90 -18.43
C MET A 133 21.44 -20.14 -16.95
N CYS A 134 21.32 -19.06 -16.19
CA CYS A 134 20.65 -19.09 -14.91
C CYS A 134 19.18 -19.48 -15.14
N GLN A 135 18.86 -20.76 -14.98
CA GLN A 135 17.48 -21.25 -15.05
C GLN A 135 16.61 -20.76 -13.87
N SER A 136 17.22 -20.15 -12.88
CA SER A 136 16.53 -19.66 -11.67
C SER A 136 16.05 -18.21 -11.74
N ALA A 137 16.26 -17.50 -12.86
CA ALA A 137 15.84 -16.11 -12.96
C ALA A 137 14.33 -15.92 -13.20
N ASP A 138 13.62 -16.98 -13.56
CA ASP A 138 12.20 -16.91 -13.93
C ASP A 138 11.24 -17.40 -12.82
N GLU A 139 11.73 -17.96 -11.72
CA GLU A 139 10.87 -18.35 -10.61
C GLU A 139 10.63 -17.18 -9.68
N SER A 140 9.41 -16.66 -9.70
CA SER A 140 8.92 -15.67 -8.75
C SER A 140 7.73 -16.23 -7.98
N VAL A 141 7.67 -15.92 -6.70
CA VAL A 141 6.56 -16.33 -5.83
C VAL A 141 5.69 -15.11 -5.52
N ASP A 142 4.36 -15.30 -5.62
CA ASP A 142 3.42 -14.29 -5.16
C ASP A 142 3.54 -14.13 -3.64
N VAL A 143 3.88 -12.93 -3.19
CA VAL A 143 4.01 -12.62 -1.76
C VAL A 143 2.92 -11.66 -1.28
N LEU A 144 2.33 -10.88 -2.20
CA LEU A 144 1.20 -10.00 -1.92
C LEU A 144 0.20 -10.06 -3.07
N GLY A 145 -1.06 -10.34 -2.72
CA GLY A 145 -2.08 -10.64 -3.71
C GLY A 145 -1.92 -12.05 -4.28
N SER A 146 -2.60 -12.32 -5.36
CA SER A 146 -2.49 -13.60 -6.10
C SER A 146 -2.52 -13.37 -7.60
N SER A 147 -1.66 -14.06 -8.31
CA SER A 147 -1.68 -14.10 -9.78
C SER A 147 -2.91 -14.83 -10.30
N PRO A 148 -3.36 -14.53 -11.52
CA PRO A 148 -4.50 -15.22 -12.11
C PRO A 148 -4.16 -16.71 -12.27
N GLN A 149 -4.98 -17.57 -11.68
CA GLN A 149 -4.80 -19.02 -11.73
C GLN A 149 -6.14 -19.73 -12.03
N GLY A 150 -6.09 -20.73 -12.91
CA GLY A 150 -7.23 -21.62 -13.13
C GLY A 150 -8.54 -20.93 -13.58
N GLY A 151 -8.45 -19.77 -14.25
CA GLY A 151 -9.60 -18.98 -14.67
C GLY A 151 -10.11 -18.00 -13.60
N LEU A 152 -9.51 -17.94 -12.42
CA LEU A 152 -9.78 -16.92 -11.42
C LEU A 152 -9.00 -15.65 -11.75
N PRO A 153 -9.62 -14.46 -11.58
CA PRO A 153 -8.94 -13.19 -11.79
C PRO A 153 -7.82 -12.98 -10.75
N ALA A 154 -6.85 -12.17 -11.11
CA ALA A 154 -5.84 -11.71 -10.16
C ALA A 154 -6.48 -10.96 -9.00
N VAL A 155 -6.01 -11.19 -7.79
CA VAL A 155 -6.39 -10.42 -6.60
C VAL A 155 -5.21 -9.55 -6.20
N GLY A 156 -5.47 -8.26 -6.06
CA GLY A 156 -4.43 -7.30 -5.68
C GLY A 156 -4.84 -6.45 -4.48
N TRP A 157 -3.88 -5.73 -3.95
CA TRP A 157 -4.05 -4.81 -2.83
C TRP A 157 -4.25 -3.39 -3.35
N PRO A 158 -5.33 -2.70 -2.97
CA PRO A 158 -5.48 -1.29 -3.30
C PRO A 158 -4.34 -0.47 -2.73
N ALA A 159 -3.74 0.35 -3.57
CA ALA A 159 -2.59 1.17 -3.26
C ALA A 159 -2.69 2.56 -3.89
N SER A 160 -1.97 3.51 -3.33
CA SER A 160 -1.75 4.80 -3.97
C SER A 160 -0.42 4.77 -4.71
N VAL A 161 -0.47 4.85 -6.04
CA VAL A 161 0.69 4.83 -6.93
C VAL A 161 0.84 6.20 -7.57
N LEU A 162 1.92 6.92 -7.24
CA LEU A 162 2.15 8.30 -7.64
C LEU A 162 3.49 8.46 -8.34
N PHE A 163 3.46 9.09 -9.52
CA PHE A 163 4.64 9.39 -10.30
C PHE A 163 5.37 10.64 -9.79
N GLY A 164 6.69 10.62 -9.85
CA GLY A 164 7.52 11.80 -9.57
C GLY A 164 7.69 12.16 -8.08
N LYS A 165 6.99 11.49 -7.16
CA LYS A 165 7.16 11.72 -5.71
C LYS A 165 8.28 10.89 -5.10
N GLY A 166 8.70 9.82 -5.76
CA GLY A 166 9.87 9.01 -5.39
C GLY A 166 11.18 9.70 -5.71
N LYS A 167 11.42 10.93 -5.24
CA LYS A 167 12.75 11.52 -5.35
C LYS A 167 13.71 10.67 -4.54
N LEU A 168 14.56 9.94 -5.24
CA LEU A 168 15.74 9.31 -4.63
C LEU A 168 16.48 10.41 -3.85
N ARG A 169 16.45 10.32 -2.54
CA ARG A 169 17.09 11.28 -1.61
C ARG A 169 18.61 11.41 -1.82
N ASN A 170 19.19 10.55 -2.63
CA ASN A 170 20.62 10.48 -2.91
C ASN A 170 21.02 10.95 -4.32
N ALA A 171 20.16 11.70 -5.01
CA ALA A 171 20.48 12.29 -6.32
C ALA A 171 21.60 13.35 -6.28
N THR A 172 22.23 13.55 -5.14
CA THR A 172 23.37 14.49 -5.00
C THR A 172 24.65 14.05 -5.71
N ALA A 173 24.67 12.85 -6.30
CA ALA A 173 25.84 12.31 -6.98
C ALA A 173 25.62 11.98 -8.46
N LEU A 174 24.49 12.34 -9.06
CA LEU A 174 24.30 12.16 -10.49
C LEU A 174 25.16 13.17 -11.25
N LYS A 175 26.15 12.68 -11.96
CA LYS A 175 26.95 13.49 -12.91
C LYS A 175 26.01 14.16 -13.90
N ALA A 176 26.27 15.41 -14.23
CA ALA A 176 25.55 16.14 -15.26
C ALA A 176 25.47 15.29 -16.54
N GLY A 177 24.23 15.00 -17.01
CA GLY A 177 23.99 14.17 -18.19
C GLY A 177 23.38 12.79 -17.91
N THR A 178 23.23 12.36 -16.65
CA THR A 178 22.44 11.16 -16.32
C THR A 178 20.97 11.53 -16.31
N PRO A 179 20.08 10.83 -17.05
CA PRO A 179 18.64 11.10 -16.96
C PRO A 179 18.21 10.90 -15.50
N GLU A 180 17.52 11.88 -14.93
CA GLU A 180 16.87 11.70 -13.62
C GLU A 180 15.93 10.49 -13.74
N GLN A 181 16.25 9.42 -13.04
CA GLN A 181 15.30 8.31 -12.92
C GLN A 181 14.13 8.81 -12.07
N LEU A 182 13.05 9.14 -12.75
CA LEU A 182 11.82 9.50 -12.10
C LEU A 182 11.30 8.26 -11.39
N GLY A 183 11.25 8.34 -10.07
CA GLY A 183 10.76 7.24 -9.25
C GLY A 183 9.25 7.32 -9.06
N TRP A 184 8.67 6.16 -8.79
CA TRP A 184 7.29 6.02 -8.35
C TRP A 184 7.25 5.91 -6.83
N GLN A 185 6.27 6.53 -6.21
CA GLN A 185 5.96 6.36 -4.80
C GLN A 185 4.69 5.52 -4.69
N ILE A 186 4.78 4.40 -3.98
CA ILE A 186 3.65 3.50 -3.75
C ILE A 186 3.37 3.48 -2.25
N MET A 187 2.12 3.74 -1.88
CA MET A 187 1.69 3.72 -0.48
C MET A 187 0.71 2.56 -0.26
N LEU A 188 0.97 1.81 0.81
CA LEU A 188 0.17 0.66 1.23
C LEU A 188 -0.10 0.76 2.74
N PRO A 189 -1.19 0.15 3.25
CA PRO A 189 -1.52 0.23 4.67
C PRO A 189 -0.51 -0.51 5.56
N VAL A 190 -0.49 -0.13 6.82
CA VAL A 190 0.34 -0.79 7.86
C VAL A 190 -0.06 -2.25 8.08
N SER A 191 -1.30 -2.63 7.73
CA SER A 191 -1.84 -3.98 7.88
C SER A 191 -1.30 -5.00 6.87
N VAL A 192 -0.48 -4.60 5.90
CA VAL A 192 0.19 -5.52 4.98
C VAL A 192 1.06 -6.49 5.78
N PRO A 193 0.78 -7.82 5.74
CA PRO A 193 1.40 -8.80 6.61
C PRO A 193 2.77 -9.29 6.08
N LEU A 194 3.58 -8.37 5.56
CA LEU A 194 4.91 -8.70 5.05
C LEU A 194 5.86 -7.50 5.18
N VAL A 195 7.13 -7.77 5.05
CA VAL A 195 8.19 -6.75 4.99
C VAL A 195 8.66 -6.66 3.54
N PHE A 196 8.55 -5.47 2.97
CA PHE A 196 9.03 -5.18 1.62
C PHE A 196 10.55 -5.14 1.58
N GLN A 197 11.12 -5.63 0.49
CA GLN A 197 12.56 -5.69 0.27
C GLN A 197 12.94 -5.00 -1.04
N PRO A 198 14.12 -4.40 -1.14
CA PRO A 198 14.65 -3.98 -2.44
C PRO A 198 14.76 -5.17 -3.39
N GLY A 199 14.31 -4.99 -4.63
CA GLY A 199 14.26 -6.05 -5.63
C GLY A 199 12.90 -6.78 -5.73
N ASP A 200 11.97 -6.53 -4.79
CA ASP A 200 10.57 -6.97 -4.98
C ASP A 200 9.98 -6.31 -6.23
N VAL A 201 9.16 -7.05 -6.96
CA VAL A 201 8.50 -6.56 -8.17
C VAL A 201 7.00 -6.41 -7.91
N LEU A 202 6.51 -5.19 -8.05
CA LEU A 202 5.09 -4.87 -8.00
C LEU A 202 4.52 -4.82 -9.41
N VAL A 203 3.33 -5.37 -9.58
CA VAL A 203 2.57 -5.31 -10.83
C VAL A 203 1.23 -4.67 -10.53
N ASP A 204 0.88 -3.60 -11.25
CA ASP A 204 -0.40 -2.93 -11.09
C ASP A 204 -1.52 -3.58 -11.94
N ASP A 205 -2.73 -3.06 -11.80
CA ASP A 205 -3.93 -3.48 -12.55
C ASP A 205 -3.86 -3.15 -14.05
N LEU A 206 -2.94 -2.29 -14.48
CA LEU A 206 -2.68 -1.98 -15.89
C LEU A 206 -1.58 -2.85 -16.49
N GLY A 207 -0.90 -3.67 -15.68
CA GLY A 207 0.21 -4.50 -16.11
C GLY A 207 1.58 -3.81 -16.06
N ASN A 208 1.65 -2.56 -15.55
CA ASN A 208 2.94 -1.91 -15.35
C ASN A 208 3.70 -2.61 -14.24
N GLN A 209 5.00 -2.77 -14.44
CA GLN A 209 5.88 -3.42 -13.48
C GLN A 209 6.79 -2.39 -12.81
N PHE A 210 6.95 -2.51 -11.50
CA PHE A 210 7.75 -1.63 -10.69
C PHE A 210 8.70 -2.42 -9.82
N SER A 211 10.00 -2.18 -9.96
CA SER A 211 11.01 -2.75 -9.05
C SER A 211 11.18 -1.85 -7.84
N VAL A 212 11.00 -2.42 -6.65
CA VAL A 212 11.18 -1.70 -5.38
C VAL A 212 12.65 -1.40 -5.14
N SER A 213 12.99 -0.13 -5.05
CA SER A 213 14.35 0.33 -4.74
C SER A 213 14.54 0.64 -3.24
N GLY A 214 13.46 0.92 -2.53
CA GLY A 214 13.47 1.19 -1.10
C GLY A 214 12.08 1.08 -0.49
N ALA A 215 12.04 0.68 0.77
CA ALA A 215 10.82 0.54 1.55
C ALA A 215 10.98 1.16 2.93
N GLU A 216 9.99 1.91 3.37
CA GLU A 216 9.93 2.55 4.68
C GLU A 216 8.57 2.26 5.30
N LEU A 217 8.56 1.76 6.54
CA LEU A 217 7.35 1.70 7.35
C LEU A 217 7.29 2.96 8.21
N SER A 218 6.32 3.81 7.91
CA SER A 218 6.06 5.05 8.64
C SER A 218 4.81 4.90 9.53
N ASP A 219 4.50 5.93 10.30
CA ASP A 219 3.26 6.05 11.08
C ASP A 219 1.99 6.11 10.22
N THR A 220 2.13 6.38 8.93
CA THR A 220 1.04 6.42 7.94
C THR A 220 0.99 5.19 7.02
N GLY A 221 1.71 4.12 7.34
CA GLY A 221 1.80 2.88 6.57
C GLY A 221 3.09 2.74 5.79
N TRP A 222 3.11 1.78 4.88
CA TRP A 222 4.24 1.52 4.01
C TRP A 222 4.37 2.58 2.93
N ARG A 223 5.59 3.03 2.73
CA ARG A 223 5.97 3.94 1.66
C ARG A 223 7.12 3.31 0.87
N LEU A 224 6.81 2.92 -0.36
CA LEU A 224 7.77 2.28 -1.25
C LEU A 224 8.25 3.28 -2.29
N GLN A 225 9.54 3.24 -2.60
CA GLN A 225 10.12 3.87 -3.77
C GLN A 225 10.38 2.80 -4.80
N ALA A 226 9.93 3.00 -6.03
CA ALA A 226 10.04 2.02 -7.08
C ALA A 226 10.41 2.67 -8.42
N ILE A 227 10.99 1.87 -9.30
CA ILE A 227 11.35 2.25 -10.65
C ILE A 227 10.53 1.40 -11.60
N GLU A 228 9.90 2.02 -12.58
CA GLU A 228 9.16 1.29 -13.61
C GLU A 228 10.12 0.50 -14.50
N VAL A 229 9.79 -0.76 -14.71
CA VAL A 229 10.56 -1.68 -15.54
C VAL A 229 9.78 -1.93 -16.82
N HIS A 230 10.35 -1.59 -17.94
CA HIS A 230 9.80 -1.93 -19.25
C HIS A 230 10.45 -3.23 -19.73
N ILE A 231 9.64 -4.26 -19.95
CA ILE A 231 10.05 -5.56 -20.50
C ILE A 231 9.65 -5.62 -21.97
#